data_9fadd4d179c351fa9499c8ec3878417e
#
_entry.id   9fadd4d179c351fa9499c8ec3878417e
#
_cell.length_a   1.000
_cell.length_b   1.000
_cell.length_c   1.000
_cell.angle_alpha   90.00
_cell.angle_beta   90.00
_cell.angle_gamma   90.00
#
_symmetry.space_group_name_H-M   'P 1'
#
loop_
_entity.id
_entity.type
_entity.pdbx_description
1 polymer ?
#
loop_
_entity_poly.entity_id
_entity_poly.type
_entity_poly.pdbx_seq_one_letter_code
_entity_poly.pdbx_strand_id
1 'polypeptide(L)'
;SFLASYLAERADAMATTTRKLGPLELPEPRNLGPILVAAGAAFLILIYQRDLGASLLLFALFITMIYVATSKPAYLVAGVGLAGVAGWVAYQSFAHVRLRIEAWLDPFGHYYDAGYQTVQGLFAMGSGSLTGSGIGLGRPDLIPAATTDFIFAAVAEEMGLAGSIAVLAGFSLLIAAGFGIATRSK
;
A
#
# COMPACT_ATOMS: atom_id res chain seq x y z
N SER A 1 0.52 15.34 7.43
CA SER A 1 0.39 16.80 7.49
C SER A 1 1.72 17.55 7.28
N PHE A 2 2.81 17.22 7.99
CA PHE A 2 4.12 17.89 7.83
C PHE A 2 4.63 17.85 6.38
N LEU A 3 4.61 16.68 5.77
CA LEU A 3 5.11 16.50 4.39
C LEU A 3 4.30 17.33 3.39
N ALA A 4 2.97 17.34 3.53
CA ALA A 4 2.09 18.11 2.66
C ALA A 4 2.32 19.62 2.79
N SER A 5 2.44 20.14 4.01
CA SER A 5 2.73 21.57 4.27
C SER A 5 4.10 21.96 3.71
N TYR A 6 5.12 21.16 3.97
CA TYR A 6 6.48 21.43 3.47
C TYR A 6 6.57 21.41 1.93
N LEU A 7 5.90 20.44 1.30
CA LEU A 7 5.85 20.35 -0.17
C LEU A 7 5.07 21.51 -0.79
N ALA A 8 3.96 21.92 -0.18
CA ALA A 8 3.16 23.05 -0.66
C ALA A 8 3.95 24.38 -0.61
N GLU A 9 4.71 24.63 0.47
CA GLU A 9 5.53 25.84 0.61
C GLU A 9 6.73 25.88 -0.35
N ARG A 10 7.23 24.72 -0.80
CA ARG A 10 8.43 24.62 -1.64
C ARG A 10 8.19 24.06 -3.04
N ALA A 11 6.94 23.86 -3.43
CA ALA A 11 6.57 23.32 -4.75
C ALA A 11 7.23 24.14 -5.89
N ASP A 12 7.17 25.46 -5.82
CA ASP A 12 7.76 26.35 -6.84
C ASP A 12 9.29 26.26 -6.88
N ALA A 13 9.94 26.16 -5.72
CA ALA A 13 11.40 26.01 -5.65
C ALA A 13 11.85 24.65 -6.20
N MET A 14 11.08 23.58 -5.95
CA MET A 14 11.38 22.25 -6.47
C MET A 14 11.09 22.09 -7.96
N ALA A 15 10.12 22.86 -8.49
CA ALA A 15 9.81 22.87 -9.91
C ALA A 15 10.85 23.62 -10.74
N THR A 16 11.44 24.71 -10.17
CA THR A 16 12.34 25.61 -10.89
C THR A 16 13.82 25.25 -10.79
N THR A 17 14.22 24.67 -9.65
CA THR A 17 15.65 24.33 -9.42
C THR A 17 15.91 22.87 -9.77
N THR A 18 16.29 22.62 -11.01
CA THR A 18 16.56 21.25 -11.50
C THR A 18 18.00 21.11 -11.95
N ARG A 19 18.63 20.02 -11.52
CA ARG A 19 19.91 19.59 -12.03
C ARG A 19 19.69 18.49 -13.08
N LYS A 20 20.17 18.73 -14.30
CA LYS A 20 20.08 17.75 -15.39
C LYS A 20 21.10 16.64 -15.16
N LEU A 21 20.63 15.42 -14.89
CA LEU A 21 21.45 14.20 -14.94
C LEU A 21 20.97 13.36 -16.14
N GLY A 22 21.49 13.68 -17.33
CA GLY A 22 21.08 13.05 -18.58
C GLY A 22 19.61 13.41 -18.95
N PRO A 23 18.77 12.42 -19.29
CA PRO A 23 17.35 12.64 -19.63
C PRO A 23 16.45 12.87 -18.40
N LEU A 24 16.98 12.74 -17.19
CA LEU A 24 16.25 12.90 -15.94
C LEU A 24 16.58 14.26 -15.30
N GLU A 25 15.55 15.06 -15.09
CA GLU A 25 15.63 16.31 -14.34
C GLU A 25 15.27 16.01 -12.87
N LEU A 26 16.28 16.04 -12.00
CA LEU A 26 16.13 15.81 -10.56
C LEU A 26 16.21 17.16 -9.81
N PRO A 27 15.39 17.40 -8.77
CA PRO A 27 15.57 18.59 -7.93
C PRO A 27 16.89 18.54 -7.17
N GLU A 28 17.37 19.70 -6.76
CA GLU A 28 18.56 19.77 -5.94
C GLU A 28 18.40 18.99 -4.62
N PRO A 29 19.40 18.18 -4.23
CA PRO A 29 19.37 17.39 -2.99
C PRO A 29 19.10 18.23 -1.73
N ARG A 30 19.46 19.50 -1.77
CA ARG A 30 19.26 20.43 -0.66
C ARG A 30 17.79 20.66 -0.33
N ASN A 31 16.91 20.66 -1.32
CA ASN A 31 15.47 20.87 -1.15
C ASN A 31 14.74 19.58 -0.70
N LEU A 32 15.32 18.42 -1.00
CA LEU A 32 14.78 17.13 -0.60
C LEU A 32 15.33 16.66 0.76
N GLY A 33 16.42 17.24 1.25
CA GLY A 33 17.12 16.80 2.46
C GLY A 33 16.20 16.57 3.67
N PRO A 34 15.43 17.57 4.13
CA PRO A 34 14.55 17.42 5.30
C PRO A 34 13.48 16.34 5.10
N ILE A 35 12.97 16.21 3.87
CA ILE A 35 11.98 15.19 3.52
C ILE A 35 12.60 13.80 3.56
N LEU A 36 13.81 13.64 2.97
CA LEU A 36 14.52 12.37 2.97
C LEU A 36 14.91 11.93 4.39
N VAL A 37 15.29 12.88 5.25
CA VAL A 37 15.59 12.60 6.67
C VAL A 37 14.33 12.13 7.39
N ALA A 38 13.21 12.83 7.24
CA ALA A 38 11.94 12.43 7.88
C ALA A 38 11.42 11.09 7.35
N ALA A 39 11.47 10.88 6.04
CA ALA A 39 11.10 9.62 5.43
C ALA A 39 12.04 8.48 5.86
N GLY A 40 13.36 8.73 5.85
CA GLY A 40 14.35 7.75 6.29
C GLY A 40 14.16 7.32 7.73
N ALA A 41 13.88 8.26 8.65
CA ALA A 41 13.57 7.95 10.04
C ALA A 41 12.31 7.09 10.17
N ALA A 42 11.24 7.45 9.45
CA ALA A 42 10.00 6.66 9.43
C ALA A 42 10.23 5.24 8.87
N PHE A 43 10.99 5.12 7.77
CA PHE A 43 11.35 3.83 7.20
C PHE A 43 12.20 2.97 8.14
N LEU A 44 13.16 3.55 8.85
CA LEU A 44 13.97 2.83 9.83
C LEU A 44 13.09 2.23 10.94
N ILE A 45 12.12 2.99 11.44
CA ILE A 45 11.17 2.50 12.44
C ILE A 45 10.36 1.33 11.90
N LEU A 46 9.84 1.44 10.68
CA LEU A 46 9.03 0.40 10.04
C LEU A 46 9.84 -0.87 9.74
N ILE A 47 11.09 -0.73 9.33
CA ILE A 47 12.00 -1.88 9.14
C ILE A 47 12.24 -2.59 10.48
N TYR A 48 12.43 -1.83 11.55
CA TYR A 48 12.59 -2.40 12.89
C TYR A 48 11.34 -3.14 13.36
N GLN A 49 10.15 -2.62 13.06
CA GLN A 49 8.86 -3.27 13.35
C GLN A 49 8.55 -4.47 12.45
N ARG A 50 9.34 -4.70 11.39
CA ARG A 50 9.14 -5.76 10.39
C ARG A 50 7.78 -5.68 9.67
N ASP A 51 7.20 -4.48 9.60
CA ASP A 51 5.94 -4.24 8.90
C ASP A 51 6.21 -3.78 7.45
N LEU A 52 6.25 -4.76 6.57
CA LEU A 52 6.49 -4.53 5.13
C LEU A 52 5.29 -3.83 4.47
N GLY A 53 4.07 -4.12 4.92
CA GLY A 53 2.85 -3.54 4.35
C GLY A 53 2.79 -2.04 4.59
N ALA A 54 2.93 -1.60 5.85
CA ALA A 54 2.96 -0.19 6.19
C ALA A 54 4.15 0.55 5.56
N SER A 55 5.31 -0.11 5.45
CA SER A 55 6.49 0.46 4.79
C SER A 55 6.24 0.75 3.31
N LEU A 56 5.63 -0.19 2.58
CA LEU A 56 5.32 -0.04 1.16
C LEU A 56 4.25 1.04 0.94
N LEU A 57 3.22 1.07 1.80
CA LEU A 57 2.16 2.07 1.74
C LEU A 57 2.71 3.49 2.01
N LEU A 58 3.53 3.66 3.04
CA LEU A 58 4.17 4.94 3.34
C LEU A 58 5.07 5.40 2.20
N PHE A 59 5.83 4.47 1.61
CA PHE A 59 6.68 4.77 0.45
C PHE A 59 5.87 5.19 -0.78
N ALA A 60 4.79 4.47 -1.09
CA ALA A 60 3.90 4.80 -2.20
C ALA A 60 3.26 6.19 -2.02
N LEU A 61 2.79 6.49 -0.80
CA LEU A 61 2.23 7.80 -0.45
C LEU A 61 3.30 8.90 -0.60
N PHE A 62 4.52 8.66 -0.14
CA PHE A 62 5.63 9.60 -0.24
C PHE A 62 5.97 9.94 -1.70
N ILE A 63 6.15 8.94 -2.55
CA ILE A 63 6.44 9.14 -3.98
C ILE A 63 5.29 9.83 -4.70
N THR A 64 4.05 9.45 -4.39
CA THR A 64 2.87 10.08 -4.96
C THR A 64 2.78 11.56 -4.59
N MET A 65 3.06 11.93 -3.33
CA MET A 65 3.08 13.33 -2.89
C MET A 65 4.17 14.14 -3.59
N ILE A 66 5.37 13.58 -3.78
CA ILE A 66 6.44 14.24 -4.55
C ILE A 66 6.00 14.43 -6.01
N TYR A 67 5.38 13.43 -6.62
CA TYR A 67 4.88 13.54 -7.98
C TYR A 67 3.82 14.65 -8.10
N VAL A 68 2.83 14.68 -7.21
CA VAL A 68 1.80 15.72 -7.22
C VAL A 68 2.39 17.13 -7.04
N ALA A 69 3.37 17.29 -6.14
CA ALA A 69 4.02 18.57 -5.89
C ALA A 69 4.90 19.04 -7.06
N THR A 70 5.52 18.12 -7.80
CA THR A 70 6.49 18.46 -8.86
C THR A 70 5.94 18.31 -10.28
N SER A 71 4.83 17.59 -10.45
CA SER A 71 4.23 17.20 -11.74
C SER A 71 5.21 16.46 -12.68
N LYS A 72 6.30 15.87 -12.14
CA LYS A 72 7.32 15.19 -12.94
C LYS A 72 7.19 13.67 -12.82
N PRO A 73 6.77 12.95 -13.89
CA PRO A 73 6.59 11.49 -13.85
C PRO A 73 7.90 10.73 -13.60
N ALA A 74 9.05 11.37 -13.80
CA ALA A 74 10.35 10.80 -13.50
C ALA A 74 10.47 10.32 -12.05
N TYR A 75 9.83 10.98 -11.09
CA TYR A 75 9.82 10.56 -9.68
C TYR A 75 9.04 9.27 -9.46
N LEU A 76 7.92 9.09 -10.17
CA LEU A 76 7.16 7.83 -10.11
C LEU A 76 8.00 6.67 -10.65
N VAL A 77 8.64 6.88 -11.82
CA VAL A 77 9.49 5.87 -12.46
C VAL A 77 10.68 5.52 -11.56
N ALA A 78 11.37 6.53 -11.03
CA ALA A 78 12.48 6.32 -10.09
C ALA A 78 12.03 5.64 -8.79
N GLY A 79 10.86 6.02 -8.26
CA GLY A 79 10.28 5.42 -7.06
C GLY A 79 9.94 3.96 -7.26
N VAL A 80 9.25 3.62 -8.34
CA VAL A 80 8.91 2.22 -8.68
C VAL A 80 10.19 1.40 -8.91
N GLY A 81 11.18 1.96 -9.61
CA GLY A 81 12.47 1.31 -9.79
C GLY A 81 13.19 1.04 -8.47
N LEU A 82 13.22 2.05 -7.57
CA LEU A 82 13.82 1.90 -6.25
C LEU A 82 13.08 0.87 -5.38
N ALA A 83 11.75 0.89 -5.40
CA ALA A 83 10.93 -0.12 -4.71
C ALA A 83 11.20 -1.53 -5.23
N GLY A 84 11.34 -1.69 -6.56
CA GLY A 84 11.67 -2.97 -7.19
C GLY A 84 13.04 -3.49 -6.74
N VAL A 85 14.06 -2.63 -6.76
CA VAL A 85 15.41 -2.98 -6.29
C VAL A 85 15.40 -3.31 -4.79
N ALA A 86 14.76 -2.48 -3.98
CA ALA A 86 14.66 -2.71 -2.54
C ALA A 86 13.89 -4.00 -2.22
N GLY A 87 12.80 -4.28 -2.93
CA GLY A 87 12.04 -5.52 -2.81
C GLY A 87 12.86 -6.76 -3.20
N TRP A 88 13.63 -6.66 -4.29
CA TRP A 88 14.53 -7.74 -4.70
C TRP A 88 15.63 -8.01 -3.66
N VAL A 89 16.28 -6.94 -3.15
CA VAL A 89 17.28 -7.06 -2.08
C VAL A 89 16.65 -7.65 -0.81
N ALA A 90 15.44 -7.21 -0.44
CA ALA A 90 14.72 -7.72 0.71
C ALA A 90 14.39 -9.22 0.56
N TYR A 91 13.94 -9.64 -0.61
CA TYR A 91 13.69 -11.04 -0.94
C TYR A 91 14.94 -11.92 -0.77
N GLN A 92 16.11 -11.41 -1.22
CA GLN A 92 17.38 -12.13 -1.09
C GLN A 92 17.92 -12.17 0.35
N SER A 93 17.72 -11.09 1.10
CA SER A 93 18.36 -10.89 2.39
C SER A 93 17.54 -11.40 3.59
N PHE A 94 16.20 -11.42 3.46
CA PHE A 94 15.30 -11.71 4.59
C PHE A 94 14.41 -12.92 4.33
N ALA A 95 14.64 -14.00 5.07
CA ALA A 95 13.87 -15.25 4.93
C ALA A 95 12.36 -15.06 5.14
N HIS A 96 11.94 -14.17 6.06
CA HIS A 96 10.53 -13.88 6.29
C HIS A 96 9.85 -13.15 5.11
N VAL A 97 10.61 -12.33 4.34
CA VAL A 97 10.09 -11.68 3.12
C VAL A 97 9.88 -12.73 2.03
N ARG A 98 10.88 -13.60 1.86
CA ARG A 98 10.79 -14.70 0.89
C ARG A 98 9.60 -15.59 1.16
N LEU A 99 9.44 -16.05 2.39
CA LEU A 99 8.34 -16.91 2.81
C LEU A 99 6.96 -16.26 2.56
N ARG A 100 6.82 -14.95 2.81
CA ARG A 100 5.57 -14.23 2.53
C ARG A 100 5.28 -14.14 1.03
N ILE A 101 6.29 -13.93 0.20
CA ILE A 101 6.12 -13.88 -1.27
C ILE A 101 5.78 -15.28 -1.81
N GLU A 102 6.46 -16.32 -1.35
CA GLU A 102 6.20 -17.71 -1.74
C GLU A 102 4.79 -18.14 -1.33
N ALA A 103 4.37 -17.85 -0.10
CA ALA A 103 3.01 -18.11 0.38
C ALA A 103 1.93 -17.28 -0.33
N TRP A 104 2.27 -16.12 -0.86
CA TRP A 104 1.34 -15.33 -1.67
C TRP A 104 1.20 -15.90 -3.09
N LEU A 105 2.28 -16.40 -3.69
CA LEU A 105 2.27 -16.99 -5.02
C LEU A 105 1.67 -18.40 -5.03
N ASP A 106 1.96 -19.20 -4.01
CA ASP A 106 1.40 -20.55 -3.82
C ASP A 106 0.93 -20.74 -2.38
N PRO A 107 -0.24 -20.18 -2.03
CA PRO A 107 -0.78 -20.28 -0.67
C PRO A 107 -1.14 -21.71 -0.28
N PHE A 108 -1.55 -22.56 -1.22
CA PHE A 108 -1.91 -23.95 -0.95
C PHE A 108 -0.69 -24.83 -0.67
N GLY A 109 0.44 -24.58 -1.34
CA GLY A 109 1.71 -25.24 -1.03
C GLY A 109 2.25 -24.89 0.37
N HIS A 110 1.86 -23.74 0.92
CA HIS A 110 2.24 -23.27 2.25
C HIS A 110 1.09 -23.31 3.26
N TYR A 111 0.12 -24.20 3.05
CA TYR A 111 -1.12 -24.28 3.85
C TYR A 111 -0.88 -24.42 5.35
N TYR A 112 0.15 -25.17 5.78
CA TYR A 112 0.40 -25.45 7.20
C TYR A 112 1.27 -24.40 7.89
N ASP A 113 1.72 -23.36 7.18
CA ASP A 113 2.58 -22.31 7.70
C ASP A 113 2.12 -20.90 7.27
N ALA A 114 2.93 -20.18 6.51
CA ALA A 114 2.67 -18.78 6.12
C ALA A 114 1.45 -18.60 5.21
N GLY A 115 1.00 -19.63 4.49
CA GLY A 115 -0.15 -19.60 3.59
C GLY A 115 -1.49 -19.83 4.29
N TYR A 116 -1.51 -20.37 5.52
CA TYR A 116 -2.73 -20.78 6.21
C TYR A 116 -3.80 -19.68 6.26
N GLN A 117 -3.42 -18.49 6.68
CA GLN A 117 -4.32 -17.34 6.78
C GLN A 117 -4.94 -16.97 5.43
N THR A 118 -4.13 -16.96 4.37
CA THR A 118 -4.59 -16.64 3.01
C THR A 118 -5.56 -17.70 2.50
N VAL A 119 -5.25 -18.99 2.72
CA VAL A 119 -6.12 -20.10 2.28
C VAL A 119 -7.45 -20.09 3.03
N GLN A 120 -7.45 -19.85 4.35
CA GLN A 120 -8.70 -19.71 5.11
C GLN A 120 -9.53 -18.53 4.61
N GLY A 121 -8.91 -17.39 4.28
CA GLY A 121 -9.60 -16.26 3.66
C GLY A 121 -10.19 -16.61 2.30
N LEU A 122 -9.49 -17.37 1.46
CA LEU A 122 -10.00 -17.85 0.17
C LEU A 122 -11.18 -18.81 0.34
N PHE A 123 -11.12 -19.72 1.32
CA PHE A 123 -12.23 -20.62 1.62
C PHE A 123 -13.46 -19.87 2.11
N ALA A 124 -13.28 -18.88 2.99
CA ALA A 124 -14.36 -18.03 3.47
C ALA A 124 -15.05 -17.28 2.32
N MET A 125 -14.25 -16.64 1.44
CA MET A 125 -14.79 -15.97 0.25
C MET A 125 -15.51 -16.95 -0.71
N GLY A 126 -15.00 -18.16 -0.86
CA GLY A 126 -15.62 -19.21 -1.68
C GLY A 126 -16.93 -19.73 -1.08
N SER A 127 -17.00 -19.91 0.24
CA SER A 127 -18.20 -20.39 0.94
C SER A 127 -19.37 -19.38 0.91
N GLY A 128 -19.04 -18.07 0.86
CA GLY A 128 -20.05 -17.01 0.80
C GLY A 128 -20.88 -16.99 -0.48
N SER A 129 -20.39 -17.56 -1.58
CA SER A 129 -21.14 -17.63 -2.86
C SER A 129 -21.72 -16.26 -3.27
N LEU A 130 -22.96 -16.23 -3.80
CA LEU A 130 -23.59 -14.97 -4.25
C LEU A 130 -24.25 -14.19 -3.12
N THR A 131 -24.93 -14.86 -2.20
CA THR A 131 -25.80 -14.25 -1.18
C THR A 131 -25.22 -14.28 0.23
N GLY A 132 -24.13 -14.98 0.44
CA GLY A 132 -23.52 -15.19 1.75
C GLY A 132 -24.19 -16.34 2.53
N SER A 133 -23.50 -16.76 3.60
CA SER A 133 -24.02 -17.72 4.58
C SER A 133 -25.05 -17.10 5.51
N GLY A 134 -25.12 -15.77 5.58
CA GLY A 134 -25.96 -14.98 6.49
C GLY A 134 -25.12 -14.27 7.55
N ILE A 135 -25.60 -13.09 7.98
CA ILE A 135 -24.90 -12.27 8.99
C ILE A 135 -24.84 -13.03 10.32
N GLY A 136 -23.63 -13.22 10.84
CA GLY A 136 -23.37 -13.96 12.07
C GLY A 136 -23.45 -15.49 11.92
N LEU A 137 -23.62 -16.01 10.70
CA LEU A 137 -23.64 -17.45 10.42
C LEU A 137 -22.35 -17.94 9.74
N GLY A 138 -21.44 -17.04 9.43
CA GLY A 138 -20.09 -17.37 8.97
C GLY A 138 -19.22 -17.96 10.06
N ARG A 139 -18.04 -18.39 9.68
CA ARG A 139 -17.00 -18.95 10.58
C ARG A 139 -15.72 -18.10 10.54
N PRO A 140 -15.79 -16.77 10.81
CA PRO A 140 -14.61 -15.91 10.81
C PRO A 140 -13.58 -16.32 11.88
N ASP A 141 -14.00 -17.11 12.88
CA ASP A 141 -13.15 -17.73 13.89
C ASP A 141 -12.06 -18.64 13.31
N LEU A 142 -12.27 -19.18 12.11
CA LEU A 142 -11.29 -20.01 11.40
C LEU A 142 -10.19 -19.21 10.71
N ILE A 143 -10.41 -17.91 10.50
CA ILE A 143 -9.45 -17.03 9.82
C ILE A 143 -8.60 -16.32 10.87
N PRO A 144 -7.28 -16.57 10.95
CA PRO A 144 -6.41 -15.81 11.83
C PRO A 144 -6.48 -14.31 11.49
N ALA A 145 -6.63 -13.44 12.52
CA ALA A 145 -6.77 -11.99 12.36
C ALA A 145 -7.92 -11.56 11.42
N ALA A 146 -9.05 -12.28 11.45
CA ALA A 146 -10.24 -11.96 10.66
C ALA A 146 -10.75 -10.53 10.88
N THR A 147 -10.63 -10.01 12.11
CA THR A 147 -11.11 -8.66 12.48
C THR A 147 -10.18 -7.52 12.10
N THR A 148 -8.97 -7.80 11.66
CA THR A 148 -7.97 -6.82 11.26
C THR A 148 -7.59 -6.95 9.79
N ASP A 149 -6.89 -8.01 9.44
CA ASP A 149 -6.26 -8.16 8.13
C ASP A 149 -7.18 -8.80 7.09
N PHE A 150 -8.14 -9.61 7.54
CA PHE A 150 -9.03 -10.39 6.68
C PHE A 150 -10.52 -10.10 6.89
N ILE A 151 -10.86 -8.90 7.36
CA ILE A 151 -12.25 -8.49 7.55
C ILE A 151 -13.08 -8.59 6.26
N PHE A 152 -12.48 -8.32 5.12
CA PHE A 152 -13.15 -8.44 3.83
C PHE A 152 -13.54 -9.89 3.49
N ALA A 153 -12.70 -10.86 3.87
CA ALA A 153 -13.02 -12.28 3.69
C ALA A 153 -14.20 -12.71 4.57
N ALA A 154 -14.24 -12.22 5.82
CA ALA A 154 -15.39 -12.46 6.70
C ALA A 154 -16.69 -11.84 6.17
N VAL A 155 -16.62 -10.60 5.66
CA VAL A 155 -17.78 -9.96 5.00
C VAL A 155 -18.22 -10.74 3.77
N ALA A 156 -17.26 -11.23 2.96
CA ALA A 156 -17.56 -12.02 1.77
C ALA A 156 -18.21 -13.37 2.12
N GLU A 157 -17.82 -14.01 3.23
CA GLU A 157 -18.43 -15.23 3.73
C GLU A 157 -19.89 -14.99 4.16
N GLU A 158 -20.14 -13.96 4.96
CA GLU A 158 -21.47 -13.73 5.54
C GLU A 158 -22.45 -13.05 4.60
N MET A 159 -21.97 -12.11 3.76
CA MET A 159 -22.80 -11.31 2.84
C MET A 159 -22.62 -11.68 1.37
N GLY A 160 -21.74 -12.62 1.06
CA GLY A 160 -21.46 -13.10 -0.29
C GLY A 160 -20.91 -12.04 -1.23
N LEU A 161 -21.00 -12.34 -2.53
CA LEU A 161 -20.55 -11.43 -3.59
C LEU A 161 -21.30 -10.08 -3.55
N ALA A 162 -22.58 -10.09 -3.21
CA ALA A 162 -23.39 -8.87 -3.13
C ALA A 162 -22.86 -7.91 -2.06
N GLY A 163 -22.57 -8.42 -0.85
CA GLY A 163 -21.96 -7.63 0.22
C GLY A 163 -20.55 -7.15 -0.12
N SER A 164 -19.76 -8.02 -0.74
CA SER A 164 -18.40 -7.66 -1.20
C SER A 164 -18.41 -6.51 -2.21
N ILE A 165 -19.32 -6.55 -3.19
CA ILE A 165 -19.51 -5.46 -4.17
C ILE A 165 -19.98 -4.19 -3.48
N ALA A 166 -20.90 -4.27 -2.52
CA ALA A 166 -21.39 -3.11 -1.79
C ALA A 166 -20.26 -2.41 -1.01
N VAL A 167 -19.39 -3.17 -0.35
CA VAL A 167 -18.20 -2.63 0.35
C VAL A 167 -17.25 -1.96 -0.63
N LEU A 168 -16.90 -2.61 -1.73
CA LEU A 168 -16.00 -2.06 -2.75
C LEU A 168 -16.59 -0.80 -3.41
N ALA A 169 -17.90 -0.79 -3.68
CA ALA A 169 -18.59 0.39 -4.20
C ALA A 169 -18.57 1.54 -3.18
N GLY A 170 -18.78 1.26 -1.90
CA GLY A 170 -18.68 2.25 -0.83
C GLY A 170 -17.30 2.91 -0.78
N PHE A 171 -16.22 2.13 -0.79
CA PHE A 171 -14.85 2.65 -0.86
C PHE A 171 -14.58 3.42 -2.14
N SER A 172 -15.08 2.95 -3.28
CA SER A 172 -14.93 3.64 -4.56
C SER A 172 -15.61 5.01 -4.55
N LEU A 173 -16.80 5.12 -3.96
CA LEU A 173 -17.50 6.39 -3.78
C LEU A 173 -16.76 7.34 -2.84
N LEU A 174 -16.20 6.85 -1.73
CA LEU A 174 -15.38 7.65 -0.83
C LEU A 174 -14.14 8.21 -1.53
N ILE A 175 -13.46 7.37 -2.31
CA ILE A 175 -12.29 7.79 -3.10
C ILE A 175 -12.70 8.85 -4.14
N ALA A 176 -13.78 8.62 -4.88
CA ALA A 176 -14.28 9.56 -5.88
C ALA A 176 -14.68 10.91 -5.26
N ALA A 177 -15.35 10.87 -4.10
CA ALA A 177 -15.68 12.08 -3.35
C ALA A 177 -14.43 12.83 -2.88
N GLY A 178 -13.43 12.11 -2.36
CA GLY A 178 -12.16 12.71 -1.95
C GLY A 178 -11.43 13.40 -3.11
N PHE A 179 -11.33 12.75 -4.27
CA PHE A 179 -10.78 13.38 -5.47
C PHE A 179 -11.61 14.56 -5.95
N GLY A 180 -12.95 14.46 -5.88
CA GLY A 180 -13.84 15.58 -6.24
C GLY A 180 -13.63 16.81 -5.36
N ILE A 181 -13.36 16.63 -4.06
CA ILE A 181 -13.02 17.71 -3.14
C ILE A 181 -11.62 18.28 -3.49
N ALA A 182 -10.64 17.40 -3.66
CA ALA A 182 -9.26 17.80 -3.94
C ALA A 182 -9.13 18.63 -5.23
N THR A 183 -9.89 18.29 -6.27
CA THR A 183 -9.87 19.04 -7.56
C THR A 183 -10.58 20.40 -7.49
N ARG A 184 -11.47 20.61 -6.52
CA ARG A 184 -12.17 21.89 -6.29
C ARG A 184 -11.46 22.81 -5.30
N SER A 185 -10.56 22.26 -4.49
CA SER A 185 -9.72 22.99 -3.55
C SER A 185 -8.58 23.64 -4.35
N LYS A 186 -8.71 24.96 -4.61
CA LYS A 186 -7.66 25.80 -5.22
C LYS A 186 -6.81 26.42 -4.13
#